data_30444b666c8be79de5bc647e767e689f
#
_entry.id   30444b666c8be79de5bc647e767e689f
#
_cell.length_a   1.000
_cell.length_b   1.000
_cell.length_c   1.000
_cell.angle_alpha   90.00
_cell.angle_beta   90.00
_cell.angle_gamma   90.00
#
_symmetry.space_group_name_H-M   'P 1'
#
loop_
_entity.id
_entity.type
_entity.pdbx_description
1 polymer ?
#
loop_
_entity_poly.entity_id
_entity_poly.type
_entity_poly.pdbx_seq_one_letter_code
_entity_poly.pdbx_strand_id
1 'polypeptide(L)'
;LTRMQLARLFHAPDSRHVIFTPGITYSLNYLIKGLLRPGDHVLVSSLEHNAVMRPLCQLASQDIHYTMIPAETDGTTQPESVEALIRPETKAVIMLHASNVCGTILPIREIGDICRRHHLFFAVDTAQSAGSVDIDMQECNIDFLAFTGHKGLLGPQGIGGFLISEALDHELTPLIAGGTGSQSDSLLMPDYLPDKYESGTMNLPGIIGLHAALTYLEEAGIPAIHQKKMELTGYFLKRIQEIPQAHIAGKQTIQDRLAVVSLDFPEYDNAEIAFSLEQDYGIMTRVGLHCAPMAHQALHTMPHGTIRFAFSHFNTTEEIDCCIDGLRELFSV
;
A
#
# COMPACT_ATOMS: atom_id res chain seq x y z
N LEU A 1 -10.72 13.55 -17.26
CA LEU A 1 -9.71 12.68 -17.88
C LEU A 1 -9.03 11.82 -16.81
N THR A 2 -8.34 12.37 -15.82
CA THR A 2 -7.59 11.63 -14.79
C THR A 2 -8.43 10.57 -14.08
N ARG A 3 -9.70 10.89 -13.70
CA ARG A 3 -10.63 9.88 -13.13
C ARG A 3 -10.90 8.72 -14.09
N MET A 4 -11.03 9.00 -15.38
CA MET A 4 -11.24 7.95 -16.40
C MET A 4 -10.02 7.04 -16.53
N GLN A 5 -8.79 7.59 -16.46
CA GLN A 5 -7.57 6.79 -16.47
C GLN A 5 -7.50 5.90 -15.23
N LEU A 6 -7.76 6.44 -14.02
CA LEU A 6 -7.78 5.67 -12.79
C LEU A 6 -8.87 4.59 -12.79
N ALA A 7 -10.07 4.93 -13.29
CA ALA A 7 -11.15 3.95 -13.42
C ALA A 7 -10.76 2.79 -14.35
N ARG A 8 -10.11 3.08 -15.48
CA ARG A 8 -9.58 2.03 -16.37
C ARG A 8 -8.48 1.23 -15.72
N LEU A 9 -7.53 1.90 -15.05
CA LEU A 9 -6.39 1.28 -14.39
C LEU A 9 -6.80 0.24 -13.34
N PHE A 10 -7.87 0.51 -12.60
CA PHE A 10 -8.35 -0.34 -11.50
C PHE A 10 -9.64 -1.09 -11.85
N HIS A 11 -10.05 -1.07 -13.12
CA HIS A 11 -11.25 -1.74 -13.65
C HIS A 11 -12.55 -1.35 -12.90
N ALA A 12 -12.64 -0.07 -12.49
CA ALA A 12 -13.87 0.44 -11.87
C ALA A 12 -15.00 0.61 -12.91
N PRO A 13 -16.26 0.41 -12.51
CA PRO A 13 -17.39 0.46 -13.43
C PRO A 13 -17.66 1.87 -13.99
N ASP A 14 -17.34 2.91 -13.21
CA ASP A 14 -17.58 4.31 -13.58
C ASP A 14 -16.53 5.24 -12.95
N SER A 15 -16.09 6.24 -13.68
CA SER A 15 -15.12 7.23 -13.21
C SER A 15 -15.62 8.11 -12.07
N ARG A 16 -16.95 8.22 -11.83
CA ARG A 16 -17.53 8.91 -10.68
C ARG A 16 -17.14 8.28 -9.35
N HIS A 17 -16.85 6.96 -9.34
CA HIS A 17 -16.41 6.23 -8.16
C HIS A 17 -14.97 6.53 -7.75
N VAL A 18 -14.22 7.28 -8.55
CA VAL A 18 -12.85 7.73 -8.21
C VAL A 18 -12.94 9.03 -7.44
N ILE A 19 -12.45 9.07 -6.22
CA ILE A 19 -12.45 10.21 -5.32
C ILE A 19 -11.02 10.66 -5.07
N PHE A 20 -10.74 11.95 -5.23
CA PHE A 20 -9.41 12.51 -4.95
C PHE A 20 -9.28 12.93 -3.48
N THR A 21 -8.10 12.65 -2.92
CA THR A 21 -7.70 13.08 -1.58
C THR A 21 -6.24 13.58 -1.63
N PRO A 22 -5.74 14.25 -0.57
CA PRO A 22 -4.32 14.63 -0.50
C PRO A 22 -3.35 13.44 -0.51
N GLY A 23 -3.85 12.22 -0.30
CA GLY A 23 -3.06 10.99 -0.30
C GLY A 23 -3.75 9.86 0.43
N ILE A 24 -3.21 8.65 0.30
CA ILE A 24 -3.83 7.41 0.79
C ILE A 24 -4.14 7.41 2.31
N THR A 25 -3.35 8.10 3.12
CA THR A 25 -3.63 8.23 4.57
C THR A 25 -4.99 8.91 4.81
N TYR A 26 -5.34 9.92 4.02
CA TYR A 26 -6.64 10.55 4.09
C TYR A 26 -7.75 9.59 3.63
N SER A 27 -7.52 8.86 2.54
CA SER A 27 -8.47 7.86 2.03
C SER A 27 -8.80 6.79 3.08
N LEU A 28 -7.77 6.24 3.73
CA LEU A 28 -7.94 5.22 4.77
C LEU A 28 -8.64 5.78 6.03
N ASN A 29 -8.41 7.06 6.37
CA ASN A 29 -9.18 7.72 7.45
C ASN A 29 -10.64 7.91 7.05
N TYR A 30 -10.94 8.25 5.78
CA TYR A 30 -12.32 8.31 5.28
C TYR A 30 -13.03 6.98 5.48
N LEU A 31 -12.39 5.88 5.07
CA LEU A 31 -12.95 4.54 5.26
C LEU A 31 -13.17 4.23 6.73
N ILE A 32 -12.10 4.25 7.53
CA ILE A 32 -12.10 3.72 8.91
C ILE A 32 -13.05 4.54 9.79
N LYS A 33 -12.98 5.87 9.71
CA LYS A 33 -13.80 6.76 10.55
C LYS A 33 -15.19 6.99 9.99
N GLY A 34 -15.39 6.85 8.68
CA GLY A 34 -16.68 7.01 8.04
C GLY A 34 -17.56 5.77 8.09
N LEU A 35 -16.95 4.57 8.12
CA LEU A 35 -17.67 3.29 8.09
C LEU A 35 -17.96 2.72 9.48
N LEU A 36 -16.95 2.72 10.37
CA LEU A 36 -17.04 1.96 11.61
C LEU A 36 -17.89 2.66 12.68
N ARG A 37 -18.65 1.87 13.40
CA ARG A 37 -19.55 2.29 14.49
C ARG A 37 -19.23 1.49 15.77
N PRO A 38 -19.61 1.98 16.97
CA PRO A 38 -19.45 1.23 18.20
C PRO A 38 -20.03 -0.18 18.12
N GLY A 39 -19.24 -1.18 18.53
CA GLY A 39 -19.57 -2.60 18.42
C GLY A 39 -19.04 -3.28 17.17
N ASP A 40 -18.57 -2.52 16.15
CA ASP A 40 -18.01 -3.12 14.93
C ASP A 40 -16.64 -3.75 15.18
N HIS A 41 -16.41 -4.85 14.46
CA HIS A 41 -15.13 -5.54 14.39
C HIS A 41 -14.58 -5.50 12.96
N VAL A 42 -13.26 -5.35 12.81
CA VAL A 42 -12.58 -5.44 11.52
C VAL A 42 -11.40 -6.42 11.58
N LEU A 43 -11.16 -7.09 10.46
CA LEU A 43 -9.93 -7.87 10.26
C LEU A 43 -8.91 -7.01 9.52
N VAL A 44 -7.65 -7.05 9.96
CA VAL A 44 -6.54 -6.33 9.33
C VAL A 44 -5.36 -7.27 9.15
N SER A 45 -4.53 -7.07 8.14
CA SER A 45 -3.33 -7.89 8.01
C SER A 45 -2.30 -7.54 9.12
N SER A 46 -1.46 -8.49 9.50
CA SER A 46 -0.35 -8.23 10.42
C SER A 46 0.78 -7.42 9.80
N LEU A 47 0.68 -7.10 8.50
CA LEU A 47 1.68 -6.31 7.77
C LEU A 47 1.30 -4.83 7.60
N GLU A 48 0.21 -4.38 8.24
CA GLU A 48 -0.38 -3.07 7.99
C GLU A 48 0.55 -1.88 8.29
N HIS A 49 0.41 -0.89 7.43
CA HIS A 49 1.02 0.42 7.62
C HIS A 49 0.28 1.21 8.72
N ASN A 50 0.97 2.11 9.38
CA ASN A 50 0.39 3.02 10.39
C ASN A 50 -0.79 3.86 9.90
N ALA A 51 -0.98 4.01 8.58
CA ALA A 51 -2.14 4.69 8.01
C ALA A 51 -3.47 3.94 8.26
N VAL A 52 -3.40 2.62 8.49
CA VAL A 52 -4.53 1.78 8.92
C VAL A 52 -4.55 1.65 10.44
N MET A 53 -3.41 1.27 11.04
CA MET A 53 -3.38 0.92 12.47
C MET A 53 -3.67 2.10 13.38
N ARG A 54 -3.13 3.29 13.09
CA ARG A 54 -3.32 4.46 13.96
C ARG A 54 -4.78 4.93 14.04
N PRO A 55 -5.53 5.07 12.93
CA PRO A 55 -6.96 5.36 13.00
C PRO A 55 -7.75 4.30 13.78
N LEU A 56 -7.47 3.01 13.60
CA LEU A 56 -8.12 1.94 14.37
C LEU A 56 -7.82 2.04 15.87
N CYS A 57 -6.55 2.27 16.24
CA CYS A 57 -6.18 2.49 17.64
C CYS A 57 -6.88 3.73 18.25
N GLN A 58 -7.08 4.80 17.46
CA GLN A 58 -7.85 5.95 17.93
C GLN A 58 -9.32 5.61 18.22
N LEU A 59 -9.91 4.70 17.44
CA LEU A 59 -11.31 4.30 17.60
C LEU A 59 -11.53 3.20 18.63
N ALA A 60 -10.47 2.58 19.17
CA ALA A 60 -10.57 1.52 20.19
C ALA A 60 -11.31 1.99 21.45
N SER A 61 -11.19 3.28 21.84
CA SER A 61 -11.94 3.87 22.95
C SER A 61 -13.44 4.08 22.65
N GLN A 62 -13.87 3.88 21.42
CA GLN A 62 -15.25 4.00 20.95
C GLN A 62 -15.91 2.64 20.70
N ASP A 63 -15.41 1.59 21.38
CA ASP A 63 -15.92 0.22 21.25
C ASP A 63 -15.80 -0.34 19.82
N ILE A 64 -14.73 0.02 19.11
CA ILE A 64 -14.39 -0.55 17.80
C ILE A 64 -13.19 -1.49 17.99
N HIS A 65 -13.32 -2.70 17.48
CA HIS A 65 -12.36 -3.77 17.69
C HIS A 65 -11.71 -4.20 16.38
N TYR A 66 -10.46 -4.66 16.47
CA TYR A 66 -9.80 -5.29 15.32
C TYR A 66 -9.09 -6.59 15.72
N THR A 67 -8.97 -7.50 14.78
CA THR A 67 -8.14 -8.71 14.90
C THR A 67 -7.15 -8.75 13.74
N MET A 68 -5.90 -9.07 14.04
CA MET A 68 -4.87 -9.22 13.02
C MET A 68 -4.93 -10.60 12.38
N ILE A 69 -4.95 -10.62 11.05
CA ILE A 69 -4.77 -11.81 10.24
C ILE A 69 -3.28 -12.16 10.29
N PRO A 70 -2.89 -13.36 10.73
CA PRO A 70 -1.48 -13.74 10.84
C PRO A 70 -0.81 -13.81 9.47
N ALA A 71 0.47 -13.47 9.44
CA ALA A 71 1.35 -13.74 8.31
C ALA A 71 2.47 -14.68 8.75
N GLU A 72 2.99 -15.45 7.80
CA GLU A 72 4.22 -16.23 7.95
C GLU A 72 5.44 -15.29 8.05
N THR A 73 6.60 -15.83 8.42
CA THR A 73 7.84 -15.07 8.59
C THR A 73 8.37 -14.44 7.29
N ASP A 74 7.85 -14.85 6.14
CA ASP A 74 8.14 -14.25 4.83
C ASP A 74 7.07 -13.22 4.40
N GLY A 75 6.07 -12.96 5.25
CA GLY A 75 4.95 -12.07 4.98
C GLY A 75 3.79 -12.72 4.23
N THR A 76 3.85 -14.02 3.92
CA THR A 76 2.72 -14.73 3.27
C THR A 76 1.53 -14.80 4.22
N THR A 77 0.35 -14.50 3.69
CA THR A 77 -0.93 -14.59 4.42
C THR A 77 -1.79 -15.69 3.76
N GLN A 78 -2.28 -16.61 4.58
CA GLN A 78 -3.16 -17.69 4.11
C GLN A 78 -4.62 -17.20 4.11
N PRO A 79 -5.36 -17.30 2.96
CA PRO A 79 -6.76 -16.85 2.90
C PRO A 79 -7.66 -17.54 3.94
N GLU A 80 -7.43 -18.80 4.25
CA GLU A 80 -8.18 -19.59 5.22
C GLU A 80 -8.12 -19.00 6.63
N SER A 81 -7.01 -18.31 6.96
CA SER A 81 -6.86 -17.60 8.23
C SER A 81 -7.86 -16.46 8.39
N VAL A 82 -8.27 -15.82 7.28
CA VAL A 82 -9.29 -14.77 7.30
C VAL A 82 -10.63 -15.35 7.73
N GLU A 83 -11.07 -16.44 7.08
CA GLU A 83 -12.37 -17.05 7.33
C GLU A 83 -12.52 -17.54 8.77
N ALA A 84 -11.44 -18.09 9.36
CA ALA A 84 -11.42 -18.55 10.76
C ALA A 84 -11.54 -17.42 11.80
N LEU A 85 -11.26 -16.16 11.42
CA LEU A 85 -11.29 -15.01 12.32
C LEU A 85 -12.58 -14.17 12.21
N ILE A 86 -13.47 -14.51 11.27
CA ILE A 86 -14.75 -13.80 11.07
C ILE A 86 -15.67 -14.05 12.29
N ARG A 87 -16.25 -12.95 12.79
CA ARG A 87 -17.23 -12.93 13.89
C ARG A 87 -18.54 -12.33 13.41
N PRO A 88 -19.65 -12.51 14.14
CA PRO A 88 -20.93 -11.87 13.79
C PRO A 88 -20.85 -10.34 13.66
N GLU A 89 -19.97 -9.71 14.44
CA GLU A 89 -19.75 -8.26 14.46
C GLU A 89 -18.74 -7.79 13.41
N THR A 90 -18.13 -8.71 12.64
CA THR A 90 -17.14 -8.34 11.62
C THR A 90 -17.82 -7.56 10.49
N LYS A 91 -17.42 -6.30 10.33
CA LYS A 91 -17.96 -5.38 9.32
C LYS A 91 -17.15 -5.37 8.04
N ALA A 92 -15.82 -5.47 8.16
CA ALA A 92 -14.91 -5.33 7.03
C ALA A 92 -13.60 -6.09 7.21
N VAL A 93 -12.93 -6.37 6.09
CA VAL A 93 -11.50 -6.71 6.02
C VAL A 93 -10.77 -5.52 5.41
N ILE A 94 -9.75 -5.01 6.08
CA ILE A 94 -8.90 -3.90 5.60
C ILE A 94 -7.48 -4.42 5.53
N MET A 95 -6.88 -4.43 4.33
CA MET A 95 -5.53 -4.93 4.18
C MET A 95 -4.75 -4.21 3.09
N LEU A 96 -3.43 -4.20 3.23
CA LEU A 96 -2.56 -3.79 2.14
C LEU A 96 -2.46 -4.89 1.08
N HIS A 97 -2.34 -4.51 -0.19
CA HIS A 97 -2.09 -5.47 -1.27
C HIS A 97 -0.65 -5.98 -1.28
N ALA A 98 0.30 -5.12 -0.91
CA ALA A 98 1.71 -5.52 -0.82
C ALA A 98 2.43 -4.78 0.30
N SER A 99 3.27 -5.51 1.03
CA SER A 99 4.02 -4.96 2.16
C SER A 99 5.05 -3.92 1.71
N ASN A 100 5.03 -2.78 2.39
CA ASN A 100 6.05 -1.74 2.22
C ASN A 100 7.37 -2.09 2.95
N VAL A 101 7.41 -3.18 3.68
CA VAL A 101 8.62 -3.69 4.35
C VAL A 101 9.25 -4.81 3.52
N CYS A 102 8.59 -5.95 3.37
CA CYS A 102 9.16 -7.13 2.71
C CYS A 102 8.81 -7.26 1.22
N GLY A 103 7.91 -6.41 0.71
CA GLY A 103 7.47 -6.48 -0.68
C GLY A 103 6.49 -7.61 -1.01
N THR A 104 6.19 -8.51 -0.07
CA THR A 104 5.28 -9.64 -0.28
C THR A 104 3.90 -9.17 -0.70
N ILE A 105 3.36 -9.76 -1.78
CA ILE A 105 2.01 -9.51 -2.31
C ILE A 105 1.04 -10.44 -1.58
N LEU A 106 -0.07 -9.88 -1.10
CA LEU A 106 -1.11 -10.61 -0.38
C LEU A 106 -2.21 -11.08 -1.36
N PRO A 107 -2.88 -12.21 -1.09
CA PRO A 107 -3.84 -12.85 -1.99
C PRO A 107 -5.21 -12.16 -1.94
N ILE A 108 -5.29 -10.92 -2.48
CA ILE A 108 -6.50 -10.08 -2.40
C ILE A 108 -7.70 -10.66 -3.15
N ARG A 109 -7.48 -11.47 -4.20
CA ARG A 109 -8.58 -12.10 -4.95
C ARG A 109 -9.29 -13.14 -4.08
N GLU A 110 -8.55 -14.07 -3.50
CA GLU A 110 -9.06 -15.13 -2.64
C GLU A 110 -9.73 -14.57 -1.39
N ILE A 111 -9.13 -13.54 -0.79
CA ILE A 111 -9.70 -12.86 0.38
C ILE A 111 -10.96 -12.06 0.01
N GLY A 112 -10.98 -11.41 -1.15
CA GLY A 112 -12.18 -10.75 -1.66
C GLY A 112 -13.34 -11.72 -1.90
N ASP A 113 -13.06 -12.94 -2.38
CA ASP A 113 -14.06 -13.99 -2.52
C ASP A 113 -14.61 -14.44 -1.15
N ILE A 114 -13.77 -14.50 -0.12
CA ILE A 114 -14.20 -14.77 1.26
C ILE A 114 -15.10 -13.63 1.74
N CYS A 115 -14.66 -12.38 1.59
CA CYS A 115 -15.44 -11.20 2.00
C CYS A 115 -16.84 -11.20 1.36
N ARG A 116 -16.92 -11.45 0.05
CA ARG A 116 -18.19 -11.53 -0.67
C ARG A 116 -19.13 -12.63 -0.13
N ARG A 117 -18.59 -13.85 0.16
CA ARG A 117 -19.38 -14.95 0.72
C ARG A 117 -19.95 -14.63 2.10
N HIS A 118 -19.22 -13.86 2.89
CA HIS A 118 -19.60 -13.49 4.25
C HIS A 118 -20.26 -12.10 4.36
N HIS A 119 -20.53 -11.43 3.23
CA HIS A 119 -21.15 -10.09 3.17
C HIS A 119 -20.34 -9.03 3.95
N LEU A 120 -19.01 -9.13 3.92
CA LEU A 120 -18.09 -8.16 4.53
C LEU A 120 -17.63 -7.17 3.47
N PHE A 121 -17.44 -5.91 3.86
CA PHE A 121 -16.75 -4.95 3.00
C PHE A 121 -15.26 -5.30 2.91
N PHE A 122 -14.73 -5.19 1.69
CA PHE A 122 -13.31 -5.43 1.44
C PHE A 122 -12.59 -4.15 1.01
N ALA A 123 -11.61 -3.73 1.81
CA ALA A 123 -10.82 -2.53 1.57
C ALA A 123 -9.34 -2.86 1.37
N VAL A 124 -8.76 -2.32 0.31
CA VAL A 124 -7.37 -2.60 -0.08
C VAL A 124 -6.55 -1.31 -0.16
N ASP A 125 -5.47 -1.27 0.62
CA ASP A 125 -4.39 -0.27 0.50
C ASP A 125 -3.44 -0.68 -0.63
N THR A 126 -3.46 0.06 -1.73
CA THR A 126 -2.60 -0.20 -2.90
C THR A 126 -1.38 0.71 -2.97
N ALA A 127 -0.96 1.32 -1.86
CA ALA A 127 0.15 2.28 -1.83
C ALA A 127 1.45 1.77 -2.48
N GLN A 128 1.71 0.46 -2.41
CA GLN A 128 2.92 -0.14 -2.99
C GLN A 128 2.67 -0.78 -4.35
N SER A 129 1.45 -1.24 -4.61
CA SER A 129 1.11 -2.06 -5.78
C SER A 129 0.52 -1.26 -6.95
N ALA A 130 -0.20 -0.14 -6.69
CA ALA A 130 -0.72 0.72 -7.73
C ALA A 130 0.38 1.17 -8.71
N GLY A 131 0.18 0.94 -10.01
CA GLY A 131 1.17 1.22 -11.06
C GLY A 131 2.37 0.25 -11.09
N SER A 132 2.33 -0.83 -10.30
CA SER A 132 3.39 -1.85 -10.28
C SER A 132 2.88 -3.23 -10.67
N VAL A 133 1.65 -3.57 -10.35
CA VAL A 133 0.95 -4.79 -10.75
C VAL A 133 -0.47 -4.46 -11.15
N ASP A 134 -1.09 -5.31 -11.92
CA ASP A 134 -2.49 -5.18 -12.30
C ASP A 134 -3.40 -5.47 -11.10
N ILE A 135 -4.46 -4.66 -10.95
CA ILE A 135 -5.43 -4.78 -9.86
C ILE A 135 -6.82 -4.55 -10.44
N ASP A 136 -7.60 -5.61 -10.55
CA ASP A 136 -9.00 -5.54 -10.93
C ASP A 136 -9.89 -5.51 -9.69
N MET A 137 -10.47 -4.33 -9.38
CA MET A 137 -11.29 -4.19 -8.18
C MET A 137 -12.59 -5.00 -8.26
N GLN A 138 -13.11 -5.28 -9.48
CA GLN A 138 -14.32 -6.06 -9.65
C GLN A 138 -14.05 -7.56 -9.47
N GLU A 139 -13.00 -8.08 -10.12
CA GLU A 139 -12.61 -9.49 -9.98
C GLU A 139 -12.14 -9.82 -8.56
N CYS A 140 -11.50 -8.87 -7.87
CA CYS A 140 -11.09 -9.04 -6.48
C CYS A 140 -12.17 -8.68 -5.45
N ASN A 141 -13.40 -8.36 -5.88
CA ASN A 141 -14.51 -7.96 -5.01
C ASN A 141 -14.15 -6.85 -4.00
N ILE A 142 -13.38 -5.85 -4.46
CA ILE A 142 -12.92 -4.74 -3.63
C ILE A 142 -13.99 -3.65 -3.57
N ASP A 143 -14.43 -3.28 -2.36
CA ASP A 143 -15.37 -2.19 -2.12
C ASP A 143 -14.69 -0.85 -1.97
N PHE A 144 -13.44 -0.84 -1.47
CA PHE A 144 -12.66 0.37 -1.29
C PHE A 144 -11.21 0.13 -1.69
N LEU A 145 -10.76 0.79 -2.75
CA LEU A 145 -9.38 0.72 -3.21
C LEU A 145 -8.71 2.07 -2.99
N ALA A 146 -7.78 2.14 -2.04
CA ALA A 146 -7.06 3.37 -1.72
C ALA A 146 -5.72 3.44 -2.45
N PHE A 147 -5.37 4.62 -3.00
CA PHE A 147 -4.11 4.82 -3.73
C PHE A 147 -3.41 6.13 -3.36
N THR A 148 -2.12 6.24 -3.70
CA THR A 148 -1.35 7.49 -3.61
C THR A 148 -0.60 7.77 -4.91
N GLY A 149 -0.56 9.03 -5.34
CA GLY A 149 -0.02 9.40 -6.65
C GLY A 149 1.50 9.30 -6.75
N HIS A 150 2.24 9.59 -5.67
CA HIS A 150 3.70 9.81 -5.68
C HIS A 150 4.58 8.56 -5.55
N LYS A 151 3.99 7.36 -5.59
CA LYS A 151 4.74 6.09 -5.55
C LYS A 151 4.74 5.43 -6.92
N GLY A 152 4.22 4.20 -7.04
CA GLY A 152 4.23 3.47 -8.30
C GLY A 152 3.41 4.11 -9.43
N LEU A 153 2.49 5.03 -9.12
CA LEU A 153 1.80 5.85 -10.11
C LEU A 153 2.65 7.01 -10.68
N LEU A 154 3.85 7.26 -10.17
CA LEU A 154 4.84 8.24 -10.66
C LEU A 154 4.35 9.70 -10.69
N GLY A 155 3.25 9.99 -10.02
CA GLY A 155 2.67 11.33 -9.93
C GLY A 155 3.28 12.20 -8.83
N PRO A 156 2.83 13.44 -8.70
CA PRO A 156 3.33 14.35 -7.66
C PRO A 156 2.86 13.96 -6.25
N GLN A 157 3.54 14.51 -5.25
CA GLN A 157 3.09 14.47 -3.86
C GLN A 157 1.83 15.32 -3.66
N GLY A 158 1.07 15.03 -2.58
CA GLY A 158 -0.12 15.80 -2.23
C GLY A 158 -1.35 15.47 -3.08
N ILE A 159 -1.31 14.36 -3.82
CA ILE A 159 -2.45 13.79 -4.53
C ILE A 159 -2.51 12.27 -4.33
N GLY A 160 -3.70 11.76 -4.14
CA GLY A 160 -4.06 10.37 -4.06
C GLY A 160 -5.57 10.27 -4.14
N GLY A 161 -6.13 9.18 -3.64
CA GLY A 161 -7.57 9.00 -3.68
C GLY A 161 -8.00 7.60 -3.31
N PHE A 162 -9.25 7.35 -3.56
CA PHE A 162 -9.84 6.01 -3.45
C PHE A 162 -10.88 5.78 -4.53
N LEU A 163 -11.14 4.53 -4.81
CA LEU A 163 -12.29 4.07 -5.56
C LEU A 163 -13.23 3.35 -4.59
N ILE A 164 -14.53 3.54 -4.77
CA ILE A 164 -15.55 3.03 -3.85
C ILE A 164 -16.66 2.29 -4.62
N SER A 165 -17.14 1.15 -4.08
CA SER A 165 -18.31 0.46 -4.60
C SER A 165 -19.58 1.21 -4.25
N GLU A 166 -20.65 1.01 -5.02
CA GLU A 166 -21.97 1.59 -4.73
C GLU A 166 -22.50 1.12 -3.37
N ALA A 167 -22.29 -0.15 -3.05
CA ALA A 167 -22.73 -0.71 -1.76
C ALA A 167 -22.06 -0.03 -0.57
N LEU A 168 -20.76 0.20 -0.65
CA LEU A 168 -20.03 0.87 0.43
C LEU A 168 -20.33 2.37 0.48
N ASP A 169 -20.58 3.02 -0.66
CA ASP A 169 -20.95 4.44 -0.71
C ASP A 169 -22.21 4.74 0.12
N HIS A 170 -23.20 3.86 0.11
CA HIS A 170 -24.42 4.01 0.93
C HIS A 170 -24.15 3.92 2.44
N GLU A 171 -23.13 3.23 2.87
CA GLU A 171 -22.76 3.02 4.27
C GLU A 171 -21.74 4.06 4.80
N LEU A 172 -20.94 4.63 3.89
CA LEU A 172 -19.83 5.49 4.25
C LEU A 172 -20.29 6.94 4.48
N THR A 173 -20.03 7.46 5.67
CA THR A 173 -20.28 8.85 6.01
C THR A 173 -19.09 9.72 5.60
N PRO A 174 -19.29 10.87 4.93
CA PRO A 174 -18.20 11.81 4.64
C PRO A 174 -17.50 12.29 5.91
N LEU A 175 -16.17 12.26 5.90
CA LEU A 175 -15.36 12.72 7.03
C LEU A 175 -15.26 14.24 7.09
N ILE A 176 -15.26 14.89 5.92
CA ILE A 176 -15.11 16.34 5.77
C ILE A 176 -16.35 16.87 5.06
N ALA A 177 -17.01 17.83 5.68
CA ALA A 177 -18.13 18.54 5.11
C ALA A 177 -17.71 19.97 4.70
N GLY A 178 -18.22 20.44 3.57
CA GLY A 178 -17.92 21.79 3.06
C GLY A 178 -18.55 22.06 1.71
N GLY A 179 -18.25 23.19 1.11
CA GLY A 179 -18.75 23.53 -0.22
C GLY A 179 -18.15 22.63 -1.29
N THR A 180 -18.98 22.12 -2.19
CA THR A 180 -18.58 21.25 -3.31
C THR A 180 -18.70 21.94 -4.67
N GLY A 181 -19.27 23.15 -4.70
CA GLY A 181 -19.61 23.87 -5.93
C GLY A 181 -20.95 23.44 -6.56
N SER A 182 -21.61 22.43 -5.98
CA SER A 182 -22.94 21.96 -6.37
C SER A 182 -23.92 22.08 -5.19
N GLN A 183 -25.21 22.06 -5.44
CA GLN A 183 -26.29 22.18 -4.43
C GLN A 183 -26.04 23.29 -3.38
N SER A 184 -25.67 24.48 -3.85
CA SER A 184 -25.26 25.61 -2.99
C SER A 184 -26.41 26.16 -2.13
N ASP A 185 -27.65 25.77 -2.41
CA ASP A 185 -28.89 26.08 -1.69
C ASP A 185 -29.16 25.09 -0.54
N SER A 186 -28.45 23.97 -0.44
CA SER A 186 -28.58 22.98 0.63
C SER A 186 -27.55 23.20 1.74
N LEU A 187 -27.95 23.00 3.01
CA LEU A 187 -27.02 22.91 4.15
C LEU A 187 -26.47 21.49 4.37
N LEU A 188 -26.99 20.49 3.65
CA LEU A 188 -26.52 19.12 3.71
C LEU A 188 -25.48 18.87 2.60
N MET A 189 -24.56 17.97 2.86
CA MET A 189 -23.65 17.49 1.82
C MET A 189 -24.45 16.80 0.71
N PRO A 190 -24.03 16.94 -0.56
CA PRO A 190 -24.55 16.09 -1.63
C PRO A 190 -24.41 14.62 -1.29
N ASP A 191 -25.35 13.80 -1.73
CA ASP A 191 -25.35 12.33 -1.54
C ASP A 191 -24.88 11.55 -2.78
N TYR A 192 -24.41 12.26 -3.81
CA TYR A 192 -23.93 11.67 -5.07
C TYR A 192 -22.42 11.85 -5.25
N LEU A 193 -21.81 10.89 -5.94
CA LEU A 193 -20.39 10.88 -6.27
C LEU A 193 -20.05 11.82 -7.43
N PRO A 194 -18.89 12.48 -7.42
CA PRO A 194 -17.84 12.43 -6.39
C PRO A 194 -18.06 13.47 -5.27
N ASP A 195 -19.03 14.36 -5.40
CA ASP A 195 -19.23 15.56 -4.60
C ASP A 195 -19.45 15.24 -3.11
N LYS A 196 -20.02 14.06 -2.81
CA LYS A 196 -20.18 13.55 -1.44
C LYS A 196 -18.88 13.56 -0.62
N TYR A 197 -17.73 13.33 -1.26
CA TYR A 197 -16.42 13.19 -0.58
C TYR A 197 -15.42 14.28 -0.95
N GLU A 198 -15.71 15.13 -1.93
CA GLU A 198 -14.79 16.15 -2.41
C GLU A 198 -15.24 17.56 -2.03
N SER A 199 -15.04 17.92 -0.77
CA SER A 199 -15.31 19.26 -0.28
C SER A 199 -14.12 20.20 -0.46
N GLY A 200 -14.39 21.45 -0.79
CA GLY A 200 -13.39 22.49 -0.98
C GLY A 200 -12.74 22.49 -2.36
N THR A 201 -11.72 23.32 -2.52
CA THR A 201 -10.97 23.40 -3.78
C THR A 201 -9.95 22.27 -3.87
N MET A 202 -10.11 21.42 -4.87
CA MET A 202 -9.21 20.28 -5.08
C MET A 202 -7.81 20.72 -5.51
N ASN A 203 -6.79 19.87 -5.24
CA ASN A 203 -5.41 20.06 -5.71
C ASN A 203 -5.31 19.85 -7.23
N LEU A 204 -5.78 20.83 -7.99
CA LEU A 204 -5.81 20.75 -9.45
C LEU A 204 -4.41 20.54 -10.07
N PRO A 205 -3.33 21.24 -9.61
CA PRO A 205 -1.97 20.95 -10.10
C PRO A 205 -1.56 19.49 -9.87
N GLY A 206 -1.88 18.93 -8.71
CA GLY A 206 -1.60 17.52 -8.40
C GLY A 206 -2.37 16.55 -9.30
N ILE A 207 -3.65 16.85 -9.59
CA ILE A 207 -4.49 16.04 -10.50
C ILE A 207 -3.94 16.08 -11.93
N ILE A 208 -3.49 17.26 -12.41
CA ILE A 208 -2.89 17.41 -13.74
C ILE A 208 -1.56 16.66 -13.82
N GLY A 209 -0.71 16.78 -12.80
CA GLY A 209 0.54 16.02 -12.74
C GLY A 209 0.33 14.50 -12.70
N LEU A 210 -0.69 14.05 -11.96
CA LEU A 210 -1.06 12.64 -11.94
C LEU A 210 -1.59 12.18 -13.31
N HIS A 211 -2.34 13.02 -14.03
CA HIS A 211 -2.76 12.72 -15.42
C HIS A 211 -1.56 12.45 -16.33
N ALA A 212 -0.55 13.31 -16.30
CA ALA A 212 0.66 13.14 -17.11
C ALA A 212 1.41 11.84 -16.75
N ALA A 213 1.52 11.53 -15.45
CA ALA A 213 2.14 10.29 -14.98
C ALA A 213 1.38 9.04 -15.42
N LEU A 214 0.04 9.05 -15.33
CA LEU A 214 -0.79 7.95 -15.81
C LEU A 214 -0.68 7.76 -17.33
N THR A 215 -0.58 8.85 -18.09
CA THR A 215 -0.33 8.77 -19.54
C THR A 215 1.01 8.09 -19.83
N TYR A 216 2.07 8.45 -19.10
CA TYR A 216 3.36 7.76 -19.21
C TYR A 216 3.25 6.26 -18.87
N LEU A 217 2.52 5.90 -17.82
CA LEU A 217 2.32 4.49 -17.45
C LEU A 217 1.52 3.71 -18.53
N GLU A 218 0.51 4.34 -19.15
CA GLU A 218 -0.24 3.75 -20.26
C GLU A 218 0.67 3.51 -21.48
N GLU A 219 1.57 4.45 -21.80
CA GLU A 219 2.50 4.35 -22.93
C GLU A 219 3.64 3.35 -22.67
N ALA A 220 4.25 3.39 -21.48
CA ALA A 220 5.35 2.49 -21.10
C ALA A 220 4.87 1.05 -20.86
N GLY A 221 3.62 0.88 -20.43
CA GLY A 221 3.02 -0.40 -20.09
C GLY A 221 3.43 -0.92 -18.71
N ILE A 222 2.48 -1.03 -17.81
CA ILE A 222 2.72 -1.53 -16.43
C ILE A 222 3.37 -2.93 -16.44
N PRO A 223 2.96 -3.89 -17.30
CA PRO A 223 3.65 -5.20 -17.37
C PRO A 223 5.14 -5.09 -17.70
N ALA A 224 5.53 -4.21 -18.61
CA ALA A 224 6.93 -4.02 -18.99
C ALA A 224 7.73 -3.37 -17.83
N ILE A 225 7.15 -2.37 -17.17
CA ILE A 225 7.72 -1.76 -15.96
C ILE A 225 7.89 -2.81 -14.86
N HIS A 226 6.87 -3.63 -14.61
CA HIS A 226 6.91 -4.69 -13.62
C HIS A 226 8.02 -5.70 -13.94
N GLN A 227 8.07 -6.21 -15.18
CA GLN A 227 9.08 -7.15 -15.61
C GLN A 227 10.49 -6.62 -15.35
N LYS A 228 10.80 -5.39 -15.79
CA LYS A 228 12.10 -4.75 -15.56
C LYS A 228 12.45 -4.66 -14.07
N LYS A 229 11.51 -4.24 -13.25
CA LYS A 229 11.68 -4.16 -11.80
C LYS A 229 11.97 -5.54 -11.19
N MET A 230 11.27 -6.58 -11.65
CA MET A 230 11.46 -7.94 -11.13
C MET A 230 12.78 -8.57 -11.62
N GLU A 231 13.25 -8.27 -12.82
CA GLU A 231 14.58 -8.64 -13.29
C GLU A 231 15.67 -8.05 -12.39
N LEU A 232 15.59 -6.76 -12.08
CA LEU A 232 16.53 -6.09 -11.16
C LEU A 232 16.45 -6.67 -9.74
N THR A 233 15.23 -6.93 -9.24
CA THR A 233 15.02 -7.54 -7.93
C THR A 233 15.63 -8.94 -7.87
N GLY A 234 15.42 -9.76 -8.89
CA GLY A 234 16.01 -11.11 -8.98
C GLY A 234 17.53 -11.06 -9.04
N TYR A 235 18.08 -10.11 -9.78
CA TYR A 235 19.52 -9.89 -9.83
C TYR A 235 20.07 -9.51 -8.44
N PHE A 236 19.44 -8.55 -7.75
CA PHE A 236 19.84 -8.17 -6.40
C PHE A 236 19.73 -9.33 -5.42
N LEU A 237 18.62 -10.08 -5.41
CA LEU A 237 18.44 -11.23 -4.53
C LEU A 237 19.49 -12.33 -4.75
N LYS A 238 19.97 -12.50 -5.97
CA LYS A 238 21.06 -13.42 -6.28
C LYS A 238 22.39 -12.89 -5.75
N ARG A 239 22.68 -11.60 -5.99
CA ARG A 239 23.97 -11.00 -5.61
C ARG A 239 24.11 -10.84 -4.10
N ILE A 240 23.03 -10.52 -3.38
CA ILE A 240 23.09 -10.34 -1.92
C ILE A 240 23.43 -11.62 -1.16
N GLN A 241 23.27 -12.79 -1.77
CA GLN A 241 23.72 -14.06 -1.18
C GLN A 241 25.25 -14.15 -1.04
N GLU A 242 26.00 -13.26 -1.71
CA GLU A 242 27.44 -13.13 -1.56
C GLU A 242 27.86 -12.41 -0.26
N ILE A 243 26.88 -11.85 0.47
CA ILE A 243 27.05 -11.13 1.74
C ILE A 243 26.46 -11.97 2.88
N PRO A 244 27.24 -12.81 3.56
CA PRO A 244 26.72 -13.73 4.58
C PRO A 244 26.08 -13.04 5.78
N GLN A 245 26.43 -11.77 6.02
CA GLN A 245 25.90 -10.94 7.11
C GLN A 245 24.47 -10.44 6.82
N ALA A 246 24.05 -10.44 5.55
CA ALA A 246 22.74 -9.92 5.14
C ALA A 246 21.64 -10.98 5.30
N HIS A 247 20.64 -10.66 6.08
CA HIS A 247 19.43 -11.46 6.26
C HIS A 247 18.26 -10.81 5.54
N ILE A 248 17.65 -11.50 4.57
CA ILE A 248 16.49 -10.98 3.82
C ILE A 248 15.25 -11.13 4.69
N ALA A 249 14.58 -10.01 5.01
CA ALA A 249 13.29 -10.00 5.67
C ALA A 249 12.18 -10.15 4.61
N GLY A 250 11.54 -11.31 4.57
CA GLY A 250 10.51 -11.65 3.58
C GLY A 250 10.95 -12.72 2.58
N LYS A 251 10.26 -12.77 1.44
CA LYS A 251 10.51 -13.79 0.40
C LYS A 251 11.90 -13.65 -0.21
N GLN A 252 12.56 -14.78 -0.43
CA GLN A 252 13.90 -14.86 -1.04
C GLN A 252 13.86 -15.03 -2.57
N THR A 253 12.67 -15.13 -3.15
CA THR A 253 12.44 -15.28 -4.60
C THR A 253 11.67 -14.09 -5.14
N ILE A 254 11.55 -13.99 -6.47
CA ILE A 254 10.76 -12.95 -7.13
C ILE A 254 9.26 -13.27 -7.19
N GLN A 255 8.85 -14.45 -6.78
CA GLN A 255 7.45 -14.87 -6.84
C GLN A 255 6.62 -14.15 -5.76
N ASP A 256 5.44 -13.67 -6.12
CA ASP A 256 4.47 -12.98 -5.26
C ASP A 256 5.11 -11.87 -4.41
N ARG A 257 5.92 -11.03 -5.05
CA ARG A 257 6.52 -9.86 -4.42
C ARG A 257 6.64 -8.67 -5.36
N LEU A 258 6.81 -7.50 -4.79
CA LEU A 258 7.23 -6.28 -5.48
C LEU A 258 8.75 -6.08 -5.39
N ALA A 259 9.25 -5.08 -6.12
CA ALA A 259 10.66 -4.69 -6.15
C ALA A 259 11.07 -3.91 -4.88
N VAL A 260 10.73 -4.46 -3.73
CA VAL A 260 11.10 -3.95 -2.39
C VAL A 260 11.78 -5.08 -1.65
N VAL A 261 13.04 -4.90 -1.24
CA VAL A 261 13.82 -5.87 -0.48
C VAL A 261 14.32 -5.22 0.80
N SER A 262 14.00 -5.80 1.93
CA SER A 262 14.51 -5.38 3.23
C SER A 262 15.58 -6.35 3.71
N LEU A 263 16.69 -5.80 4.15
CA LEU A 263 17.80 -6.53 4.74
C LEU A 263 17.94 -6.17 6.22
N ASP A 264 18.22 -7.15 7.03
CA ASP A 264 18.64 -7.02 8.41
C ASP A 264 20.06 -7.54 8.57
N PHE A 265 20.86 -6.87 9.39
CA PHE A 265 22.25 -7.24 9.72
C PHE A 265 22.34 -7.39 11.24
N PRO A 266 21.96 -8.54 11.81
CA PRO A 266 21.73 -8.70 13.25
C PRO A 266 22.96 -8.40 14.15
N GLU A 267 24.18 -8.54 13.61
CA GLU A 267 25.44 -8.28 14.34
C GLU A 267 25.94 -6.84 14.17
N TYR A 268 25.23 -6.00 13.41
CA TYR A 268 25.64 -4.64 13.03
C TYR A 268 24.50 -3.65 13.24
N ASP A 269 24.83 -2.35 13.27
CA ASP A 269 23.82 -1.31 13.24
C ASP A 269 23.36 -1.02 11.80
N ASN A 270 22.13 -1.35 11.50
CA ASN A 270 21.49 -1.08 10.20
C ASN A 270 21.58 0.41 9.80
N ALA A 271 21.57 1.33 10.77
CA ALA A 271 21.64 2.77 10.47
C ALA A 271 23.07 3.18 10.05
N GLU A 272 24.10 2.60 10.66
CA GLU A 272 25.48 2.86 10.27
C GLU A 272 25.78 2.32 8.88
N ILE A 273 25.31 1.10 8.55
CA ILE A 273 25.45 0.53 7.19
C ILE A 273 24.74 1.42 6.15
N ALA A 274 23.51 1.82 6.43
CA ALA A 274 22.75 2.68 5.50
C ALA A 274 23.43 4.06 5.31
N PHE A 275 23.99 4.63 6.37
CA PHE A 275 24.75 5.87 6.32
C PHE A 275 26.02 5.74 5.48
N SER A 276 26.78 4.67 5.66
CA SER A 276 28.01 4.43 4.85
C SER A 276 27.66 4.19 3.37
N LEU A 277 26.60 3.46 3.07
CA LEU A 277 26.15 3.27 1.68
C LEU A 277 25.80 4.63 1.02
N GLU A 278 25.18 5.55 1.76
CA GLU A 278 24.85 6.88 1.24
C GLU A 278 26.10 7.76 1.07
N GLN A 279 26.97 7.82 2.10
CA GLN A 279 28.14 8.72 2.11
C GLN A 279 29.24 8.29 1.15
N ASP A 280 29.56 6.99 1.10
CA ASP A 280 30.71 6.49 0.38
C ASP A 280 30.37 6.04 -1.05
N TYR A 281 29.12 5.61 -1.28
CA TYR A 281 28.67 5.05 -2.57
C TYR A 281 27.49 5.79 -3.21
N GLY A 282 26.92 6.79 -2.54
CA GLY A 282 25.77 7.56 -3.06
C GLY A 282 24.46 6.73 -3.13
N ILE A 283 24.39 5.63 -2.40
CA ILE A 283 23.25 4.68 -2.42
C ILE A 283 22.24 5.04 -1.33
N MET A 284 21.15 5.69 -1.75
CA MET A 284 20.09 6.12 -0.84
C MET A 284 19.13 4.97 -0.52
N THR A 285 19.16 4.50 0.71
CA THR A 285 18.24 3.50 1.25
C THR A 285 17.35 4.11 2.33
N ARG A 286 16.47 3.32 2.90
CA ARG A 286 15.71 3.71 4.07
C ARG A 286 15.88 2.69 5.19
N VAL A 287 16.24 3.16 6.39
CA VAL A 287 16.44 2.32 7.58
C VAL A 287 15.32 2.53 8.60
N GLY A 288 15.03 1.50 9.40
CA GLY A 288 14.12 1.52 10.54
C GLY A 288 12.82 0.76 10.31
N LEU A 289 11.73 1.19 10.99
CA LEU A 289 10.45 0.46 11.04
C LEU A 289 9.49 0.79 9.89
N HIS A 290 9.86 1.63 8.95
CA HIS A 290 9.09 1.96 7.73
C HIS A 290 7.61 2.29 7.95
N CYS A 291 7.25 2.84 9.14
CA CYS A 291 5.87 3.10 9.56
C CYS A 291 4.97 1.85 9.59
N ALA A 292 5.54 0.66 9.77
CA ALA A 292 4.83 -0.62 9.83
C ALA A 292 5.38 -1.51 10.97
N PRO A 293 5.26 -1.10 12.25
CA PRO A 293 5.82 -1.85 13.37
C PRO A 293 5.25 -3.26 13.47
N MET A 294 3.98 -3.45 13.10
CA MET A 294 3.35 -4.78 13.13
C MET A 294 3.99 -5.73 12.11
N ALA A 295 4.35 -5.23 10.92
CA ALA A 295 5.09 -6.01 9.94
C ALA A 295 6.45 -6.48 10.48
N HIS A 296 7.16 -5.60 11.20
CA HIS A 296 8.44 -5.97 11.81
C HIS A 296 8.30 -6.98 12.96
N GLN A 297 7.16 -6.99 13.66
CA GLN A 297 6.85 -8.06 14.62
C GLN A 297 6.63 -9.40 13.91
N ALA A 298 5.83 -9.42 12.84
CA ALA A 298 5.56 -10.63 12.05
C ALA A 298 6.83 -11.19 11.36
N LEU A 299 7.71 -10.30 10.91
CA LEU A 299 8.97 -10.64 10.23
C LEU A 299 10.16 -10.87 11.19
N HIS A 300 9.94 -10.75 12.51
CA HIS A 300 10.97 -10.90 13.56
C HIS A 300 12.16 -9.93 13.43
N THR A 301 11.93 -8.71 12.95
CA THR A 301 12.96 -7.66 12.78
C THR A 301 12.80 -6.49 13.77
N MET A 302 11.98 -6.66 14.82
CA MET A 302 11.92 -5.73 15.96
C MET A 302 13.12 -5.93 16.89
N PRO A 303 13.60 -4.88 17.59
CA PRO A 303 13.15 -3.48 17.55
C PRO A 303 13.88 -2.64 16.49
N HIS A 304 14.93 -3.14 15.85
CA HIS A 304 15.87 -2.38 15.03
C HIS A 304 15.32 -2.04 13.64
N GLY A 305 14.35 -2.83 13.12
CA GLY A 305 13.85 -2.68 11.76
C GLY A 305 14.85 -3.23 10.75
N THR A 306 14.83 -2.69 9.53
CA THR A 306 15.63 -3.18 8.40
C THR A 306 16.15 -2.01 7.57
N ILE A 307 17.13 -2.28 6.70
CA ILE A 307 17.51 -1.42 5.57
C ILE A 307 16.67 -1.85 4.38
N ARG A 308 15.87 -0.94 3.83
CA ARG A 308 15.00 -1.22 2.70
C ARG A 308 15.55 -0.68 1.40
N PHE A 309 15.70 -1.57 0.44
CA PHE A 309 16.05 -1.30 -0.95
C PHE A 309 14.78 -1.35 -1.81
N ALA A 310 14.67 -0.45 -2.78
CA ALA A 310 13.53 -0.44 -3.69
C ALA A 310 14.00 -0.07 -5.09
N PHE A 311 13.65 -0.89 -6.08
CA PHE A 311 14.10 -0.72 -7.47
C PHE A 311 13.00 -0.08 -8.32
N SER A 312 13.38 0.95 -9.04
CA SER A 312 12.62 1.53 -10.13
C SER A 312 12.98 0.85 -11.45
N HIS A 313 12.13 0.98 -12.45
CA HIS A 313 12.47 0.55 -13.82
C HIS A 313 13.56 1.43 -14.48
N PHE A 314 13.93 2.55 -13.86
CA PHE A 314 15.05 3.39 -14.27
C PHE A 314 16.40 2.92 -13.74
N ASN A 315 16.43 2.04 -12.74
CA ASN A 315 17.68 1.50 -12.21
C ASN A 315 18.35 0.52 -13.19
N THR A 316 19.64 0.30 -12.94
CA THR A 316 20.48 -0.59 -13.76
C THR A 316 21.13 -1.68 -12.92
N THR A 317 21.67 -2.69 -13.57
CA THR A 317 22.45 -3.76 -12.92
C THR A 317 23.77 -3.27 -12.34
N GLU A 318 24.37 -2.26 -12.98
CA GLU A 318 25.61 -1.63 -12.54
C GLU A 318 25.44 -0.89 -11.21
N GLU A 319 24.27 -0.25 -10.99
CA GLU A 319 23.93 0.36 -9.70
C GLU A 319 23.75 -0.71 -8.60
N ILE A 320 23.21 -1.88 -8.94
CA ILE A 320 23.11 -3.02 -8.01
C ILE A 320 24.51 -3.55 -7.70
N ASP A 321 25.39 -3.71 -8.70
CA ASP A 321 26.76 -4.16 -8.52
C ASP A 321 27.53 -3.21 -7.59
N CYS A 322 27.41 -1.89 -7.81
CA CYS A 322 27.99 -0.89 -6.92
C CYS A 322 27.50 -1.05 -5.47
N CYS A 323 26.21 -1.34 -5.27
CA CYS A 323 25.64 -1.58 -3.96
C CYS A 323 26.24 -2.84 -3.29
N ILE A 324 26.34 -3.93 -4.01
CA ILE A 324 26.89 -5.19 -3.50
C ILE A 324 28.38 -5.04 -3.19
N ASP A 325 29.14 -4.38 -4.04
CA ASP A 325 30.56 -4.12 -3.82
C ASP A 325 30.77 -3.23 -2.59
N GLY A 326 29.95 -2.17 -2.43
CA GLY A 326 29.97 -1.34 -1.22
C GLY A 326 29.67 -2.12 0.05
N LEU A 327 28.65 -2.99 0.04
CA LEU A 327 28.35 -3.85 1.18
C LEU A 327 29.52 -4.81 1.47
N ARG A 328 30.16 -5.39 0.43
CA ARG A 328 31.30 -6.28 0.59
C ARG A 328 32.49 -5.56 1.21
N GLU A 329 32.78 -4.32 0.81
CA GLU A 329 33.85 -3.52 1.39
C GLU A 329 33.60 -3.19 2.86
N LEU A 330 32.35 -2.87 3.24
CA LEU A 330 31.97 -2.58 4.64
C LEU A 330 32.21 -3.77 5.59
N PHE A 331 32.12 -5.01 5.10
CA PHE A 331 32.33 -6.22 5.90
C PHE A 331 33.71 -6.87 5.70
N SER A 332 34.55 -6.32 4.80
CA SER A 332 35.91 -6.76 4.57
C SER A 332 36.84 -6.05 5.54
N VAL A 333 36.98 -6.56 6.76
CA VAL A 333 37.98 -6.09 7.74
C VAL A 333 39.08 -7.16 7.92
#